data_ee0fe4af310b3c2e9cf3ec737c0910f2
#
_entry.id   ee0fe4af310b3c2e9cf3ec737c0910f2
#
_cell.length_a   1.000
_cell.length_b   1.000
_cell.length_c   1.000
_cell.angle_alpha   90.00
_cell.angle_beta   90.00
_cell.angle_gamma   90.00
#
_symmetry.space_group_name_H-M   'P 1'
#
loop_
_entity.id
_entity.type
_entity.pdbx_description
1 polymer ?
#
loop_
_entity_poly.entity_id
_entity_poly.type
_entity_poly.pdbx_seq_one_letter_code
_entity_poly.pdbx_strand_id
1 'polypeptide(L)'
;MPPLEWHEKLKEAREARGNEGEVNDAPVPLIFDCRNTYETEVGIFEGAEPLATENFRDSWDVFHEKLKDKPKDTPIMTYCTGGIRCVKVGAYLTQEMGFTNVSRLAGGIIAYDRTLNDEAPEEEPMFKGTNYVFDGRVGRQITKDALGKCITCGQNTHLLSNCKNIECHRRMVQCETCNHSYAGRCSVVCKETEIFVDDHSQNS
;
A
#
# COMPACT_ATOMS: atom_id res chain seq x y z
N MET A 1 17.26 -4.04 4.23
CA MET A 1 17.61 -2.60 4.13
C MET A 1 16.93 -1.86 5.27
N PRO A 2 17.65 -1.17 6.15
CA PRO A 2 17.09 -0.33 7.22
C PRO A 2 16.23 0.83 6.66
N PRO A 3 15.27 1.38 7.45
CA PRO A 3 14.37 2.45 6.98
C PRO A 3 15.05 3.73 6.49
N LEU A 4 16.09 4.22 7.16
CA LEU A 4 16.80 5.44 6.70
C LEU A 4 17.60 5.18 5.42
N GLU A 5 18.27 4.03 5.30
CA GLU A 5 18.94 3.63 4.06
C GLU A 5 17.92 3.49 2.90
N TRP A 6 16.74 2.94 3.20
CA TRP A 6 15.62 2.88 2.24
C TRP A 6 15.20 4.28 1.79
N HIS A 7 15.07 5.22 2.72
CA HIS A 7 14.71 6.61 2.44
C HIS A 7 15.72 7.27 1.51
N GLU A 8 17.01 7.16 1.80
CA GLU A 8 18.06 7.71 0.94
C GLU A 8 18.06 7.08 -0.46
N LYS A 9 17.88 5.76 -0.56
CA LYS A 9 17.77 5.10 -1.86
C LYS A 9 16.57 5.56 -2.69
N LEU A 10 15.46 5.92 -2.05
CA LEU A 10 14.32 6.51 -2.75
C LEU A 10 14.62 7.93 -3.24
N LYS A 11 15.34 8.73 -2.45
CA LYS A 11 15.78 10.09 -2.86
C LYS A 11 16.70 10.00 -4.06
N GLU A 12 17.74 9.14 -4.01
CA GLU A 12 18.64 8.87 -5.13
C GLU A 12 17.87 8.44 -6.40
N ALA A 13 16.92 7.52 -6.26
CA ALA A 13 16.11 7.05 -7.38
C ALA A 13 15.19 8.14 -7.97
N ARG A 14 14.67 9.03 -7.14
CA ARG A 14 13.87 10.18 -7.58
C ARG A 14 14.71 11.17 -8.37
N GLU A 15 15.90 11.52 -7.86
CA GLU A 15 16.85 12.42 -8.52
C GLU A 15 17.29 11.87 -9.88
N ALA A 16 17.63 10.57 -9.93
CA ALA A 16 18.02 9.91 -11.18
C ALA A 16 16.91 9.89 -12.25
N ARG A 17 15.62 9.83 -11.82
CA ARG A 17 14.49 9.94 -12.75
C ARG A 17 14.19 11.36 -13.21
N GLY A 18 14.51 12.38 -12.38
CA GLY A 18 14.24 13.78 -12.66
C GLY A 18 15.26 14.44 -13.61
N ASN A 19 16.46 13.90 -13.68
CA ASN A 19 17.53 14.40 -14.54
C ASN A 19 17.52 13.74 -15.94
N GLU A 20 16.47 13.98 -16.71
CA GLU A 20 16.44 13.60 -18.13
C GLU A 20 17.51 14.39 -18.91
N GLY A 21 18.75 13.90 -18.93
CA GLY A 21 19.85 14.52 -19.67
C GLY A 21 21.23 14.30 -19.09
N GLU A 22 21.38 13.92 -17.84
CA GLU A 22 22.63 13.45 -17.27
C GLU A 22 22.66 11.92 -17.28
N VAL A 23 23.63 11.36 -18.00
CA VAL A 23 23.88 9.91 -18.01
C VAL A 23 24.39 9.50 -16.62
N ASN A 24 23.47 9.17 -15.75
CA ASN A 24 23.82 8.56 -14.48
C ASN A 24 24.01 7.06 -14.76
N ASP A 25 25.26 6.58 -14.73
CA ASP A 25 25.60 5.17 -15.03
C ASP A 25 25.02 4.16 -14.02
N ALA A 26 24.45 4.62 -12.89
CA ALA A 26 23.86 3.76 -11.90
C ALA A 26 22.42 3.37 -12.28
N PRO A 27 22.10 2.07 -12.35
CA PRO A 27 20.76 1.64 -12.72
C PRO A 27 19.75 2.03 -11.62
N VAL A 28 18.69 2.74 -12.03
CA VAL A 28 17.59 3.10 -11.13
C VAL A 28 16.86 1.84 -10.67
N PRO A 29 16.66 1.62 -9.35
CA PRO A 29 16.02 0.42 -8.86
C PRO A 29 14.55 0.34 -9.26
N LEU A 30 14.08 -0.87 -9.54
CA LEU A 30 12.66 -1.19 -9.62
C LEU A 30 12.11 -1.30 -8.19
N ILE A 31 11.12 -0.51 -7.86
CA ILE A 31 10.55 -0.46 -6.51
C ILE A 31 9.14 -1.03 -6.56
N PHE A 32 8.91 -2.17 -5.91
CA PHE A 32 7.62 -2.85 -5.94
C PHE A 32 6.88 -2.75 -4.61
N ASP A 33 5.61 -2.32 -4.69
CA ASP A 33 4.66 -2.45 -3.59
C ASP A 33 4.02 -3.84 -3.61
N CYS A 34 4.40 -4.66 -2.62
CA CYS A 34 3.92 -6.04 -2.49
C CYS A 34 2.59 -6.14 -1.70
N ARG A 35 1.85 -5.04 -1.58
CA ARG A 35 0.55 -5.01 -0.94
C ARG A 35 -0.56 -5.26 -1.96
N ASN A 36 -1.76 -5.52 -1.47
CA ASN A 36 -2.93 -5.65 -2.31
C ASN A 36 -3.43 -4.28 -2.81
N THR A 37 -4.20 -4.26 -3.89
CA THR A 37 -4.73 -3.05 -4.55
C THR A 37 -5.36 -2.08 -3.56
N TYR A 38 -6.24 -2.54 -2.67
CA TYR A 38 -6.93 -1.68 -1.70
C TYR A 38 -5.99 -1.00 -0.68
N GLU A 39 -4.77 -1.53 -0.49
CA GLU A 39 -3.75 -0.93 0.38
C GLU A 39 -2.94 0.13 -0.38
N THR A 40 -2.63 -0.13 -1.67
CA THR A 40 -1.81 0.76 -2.50
C THR A 40 -2.59 1.99 -2.96
N GLU A 41 -3.90 1.87 -3.16
CA GLU A 41 -4.77 2.98 -3.57
C GLU A 41 -4.82 4.14 -2.57
N VAL A 42 -4.56 3.89 -1.29
CA VAL A 42 -4.64 4.92 -0.24
C VAL A 42 -3.29 5.46 0.21
N GLY A 43 -2.20 4.83 -0.22
CA GLY A 43 -0.86 5.30 0.08
C GLY A 43 0.20 4.44 -0.59
N ILE A 44 1.28 5.08 -1.07
CA ILE A 44 2.36 4.43 -1.83
C ILE A 44 3.66 5.22 -1.68
N PHE A 45 4.82 4.54 -1.75
CA PHE A 45 6.08 5.24 -1.89
C PHE A 45 6.20 5.89 -3.27
N GLU A 46 6.76 7.09 -3.31
CA GLU A 46 7.00 7.81 -4.54
C GLU A 46 7.89 6.99 -5.49
N GLY A 47 7.44 6.85 -6.73
CA GLY A 47 8.13 6.07 -7.76
C GLY A 47 8.02 4.55 -7.62
N ALA A 48 7.24 4.03 -6.67
CA ALA A 48 6.98 2.60 -6.58
C ALA A 48 5.89 2.15 -7.55
N GLU A 49 6.02 0.90 -7.99
CA GLU A 49 5.07 0.23 -8.86
C GLU A 49 4.24 -0.77 -8.04
N PRO A 50 2.90 -0.63 -7.98
CA PRO A 50 2.05 -1.60 -7.32
C PRO A 50 1.97 -2.89 -8.13
N LEU A 51 1.90 -4.04 -7.46
CA LEU A 51 1.64 -5.31 -8.14
C LEU A 51 0.21 -5.42 -8.65
N ALA A 52 -0.68 -4.56 -8.16
CA ALA A 52 -2.09 -4.49 -8.54
C ALA A 52 -2.83 -5.84 -8.41
N THR A 53 -2.55 -6.58 -7.32
CA THR A 53 -3.18 -7.87 -7.02
C THR A 53 -4.24 -7.74 -5.94
N GLU A 54 -5.32 -8.51 -6.06
CA GLU A 54 -6.36 -8.60 -5.01
C GLU A 54 -5.90 -9.50 -3.85
N ASN A 55 -5.07 -10.52 -4.15
CA ASN A 55 -4.52 -11.42 -3.16
C ASN A 55 -3.00 -11.56 -3.34
N PHE A 56 -2.29 -11.68 -2.24
CA PHE A 56 -0.84 -11.83 -2.26
C PHE A 56 -0.34 -13.05 -3.06
N ARG A 57 -1.11 -14.14 -3.10
CA ARG A 57 -0.76 -15.34 -3.86
C ARG A 57 -0.63 -15.08 -5.37
N ASP A 58 -1.32 -14.06 -5.89
CA ASP A 58 -1.34 -13.73 -7.32
C ASP A 58 -0.08 -12.92 -7.72
N SER A 59 0.76 -12.54 -6.75
CA SER A 59 1.98 -11.75 -6.97
C SER A 59 3.04 -12.47 -7.79
N TRP A 60 3.07 -13.80 -7.76
CA TRP A 60 4.11 -14.60 -8.42
C TRP A 60 4.04 -14.48 -9.95
N ASP A 61 2.85 -14.57 -10.52
CA ASP A 61 2.61 -14.43 -11.96
C ASP A 61 2.94 -13.00 -12.42
N VAL A 62 2.59 -12.00 -11.59
CA VAL A 62 2.90 -10.59 -11.87
C VAL A 62 4.41 -10.35 -11.88
N PHE A 63 5.16 -10.87 -10.90
CA PHE A 63 6.61 -10.77 -10.90
C PHE A 63 7.24 -11.47 -12.10
N HIS A 64 6.77 -12.67 -12.42
CA HIS A 64 7.26 -13.41 -13.57
C HIS A 64 7.09 -12.57 -14.85
N GLU A 65 5.91 -12.02 -15.09
CA GLU A 65 5.63 -11.23 -16.29
C GLU A 65 6.44 -9.93 -16.35
N LYS A 66 6.55 -9.20 -15.24
CA LYS A 66 7.27 -7.92 -15.19
C LYS A 66 8.79 -8.06 -15.29
N LEU A 67 9.33 -9.20 -14.86
CA LEU A 67 10.77 -9.38 -14.67
C LEU A 67 11.41 -10.41 -15.60
N LYS A 68 10.64 -11.12 -16.45
CA LYS A 68 11.14 -12.19 -17.34
C LYS A 68 12.29 -11.73 -18.26
N ASP A 69 12.22 -10.49 -18.75
CA ASP A 69 13.19 -9.93 -19.69
C ASP A 69 14.24 -9.01 -19.02
N LYS A 70 14.24 -8.93 -17.68
CA LYS A 70 15.18 -8.08 -16.95
C LYS A 70 16.50 -8.81 -16.65
N PRO A 71 17.66 -8.13 -16.76
CA PRO A 71 18.93 -8.65 -16.29
C PRO A 71 18.86 -9.13 -14.84
N LYS A 72 19.57 -10.20 -14.50
CA LYS A 72 19.50 -10.81 -13.16
C LYS A 72 20.17 -9.97 -12.05
N ASP A 73 20.98 -9.01 -12.42
CA ASP A 73 21.61 -8.01 -11.55
C ASP A 73 20.81 -6.71 -11.41
N THR A 74 19.64 -6.61 -12.08
CA THR A 74 18.74 -5.46 -11.94
C THR A 74 18.45 -5.20 -10.46
N PRO A 75 18.68 -3.98 -9.94
CA PRO A 75 18.36 -3.66 -8.56
C PRO A 75 16.86 -3.64 -8.35
N ILE A 76 16.40 -4.45 -7.40
CA ILE A 76 14.98 -4.58 -7.03
C ILE A 76 14.81 -4.25 -5.55
N MET A 77 13.89 -3.34 -5.27
CA MET A 77 13.50 -2.94 -3.92
C MET A 77 12.04 -3.32 -3.69
N THR A 78 11.75 -4.00 -2.58
CA THR A 78 10.39 -4.45 -2.27
C THR A 78 9.94 -4.00 -0.89
N TYR A 79 8.68 -3.65 -0.74
CA TYR A 79 8.11 -3.31 0.55
C TYR A 79 6.66 -3.79 0.71
N CYS A 80 6.20 -3.83 1.95
CA CYS A 80 4.81 -4.04 2.32
C CYS A 80 4.52 -3.35 3.67
N THR A 81 3.36 -3.56 4.25
CA THR A 81 2.95 -2.93 5.51
C THR A 81 3.94 -3.18 6.66
N GLY A 82 4.26 -4.44 6.95
CA GLY A 82 5.10 -4.84 8.10
C GLY A 82 6.33 -5.69 7.72
N GLY A 83 6.69 -5.81 6.44
CA GLY A 83 7.86 -6.54 5.96
C GLY A 83 7.67 -8.05 5.75
N ILE A 84 6.59 -8.67 6.27
CA ILE A 84 6.41 -10.13 6.28
C ILE A 84 6.23 -10.70 4.86
N ARG A 85 5.41 -10.07 4.01
CA ARG A 85 5.22 -10.48 2.60
C ARG A 85 6.53 -10.42 1.83
N CYS A 86 7.34 -9.39 2.08
CA CYS A 86 8.62 -9.18 1.39
C CYS A 86 9.68 -10.23 1.72
N VAL A 87 9.58 -10.94 2.83
CA VAL A 87 10.46 -12.11 3.11
C VAL A 87 10.23 -13.19 2.06
N LYS A 88 8.97 -13.52 1.77
CA LYS A 88 8.61 -14.51 0.74
C LYS A 88 8.94 -14.03 -0.67
N VAL A 89 8.64 -12.75 -0.96
CA VAL A 89 8.98 -12.14 -2.26
C VAL A 89 10.48 -12.15 -2.50
N GLY A 90 11.28 -11.74 -1.51
CA GLY A 90 12.74 -11.77 -1.63
C GLY A 90 13.28 -13.17 -1.92
N ALA A 91 12.80 -14.18 -1.19
CA ALA A 91 13.18 -15.57 -1.43
C ALA A 91 12.79 -16.03 -2.87
N TYR A 92 11.58 -15.73 -3.31
CA TYR A 92 11.11 -16.06 -4.67
C TYR A 92 11.98 -15.40 -5.75
N LEU A 93 12.22 -14.10 -5.64
CA LEU A 93 13.02 -13.36 -6.61
C LEU A 93 14.47 -13.87 -6.68
N THR A 94 15.06 -14.25 -5.53
CA THR A 94 16.45 -14.71 -5.50
C THR A 94 16.59 -16.19 -5.82
N GLN A 95 15.75 -17.06 -5.28
CA GLN A 95 15.91 -18.52 -5.39
C GLN A 95 15.24 -19.10 -6.64
N GLU A 96 14.04 -18.61 -6.99
CA GLU A 96 13.29 -19.12 -8.13
C GLU A 96 13.58 -18.34 -9.43
N MET A 97 13.68 -16.99 -9.32
CA MET A 97 13.90 -16.14 -10.48
C MET A 97 15.36 -15.80 -10.74
N GLY A 98 16.28 -16.06 -9.78
CA GLY A 98 17.71 -15.88 -9.93
C GLY A 98 18.23 -14.44 -9.89
N PHE A 99 17.45 -13.49 -9.37
CA PHE A 99 17.90 -12.10 -9.19
C PHE A 99 18.92 -12.00 -8.05
N THR A 100 20.03 -11.30 -8.29
CA THR A 100 21.15 -11.19 -7.35
C THR A 100 21.15 -9.90 -6.52
N ASN A 101 20.41 -8.88 -6.95
CA ASN A 101 20.37 -7.56 -6.32
C ASN A 101 18.94 -7.23 -5.83
N VAL A 102 18.49 -7.95 -4.80
CA VAL A 102 17.15 -7.80 -4.23
C VAL A 102 17.23 -7.30 -2.80
N SER A 103 16.60 -6.16 -2.55
CA SER A 103 16.49 -5.54 -1.23
C SER A 103 15.03 -5.46 -0.77
N ARG A 104 14.82 -5.45 0.54
CA ARG A 104 13.50 -5.29 1.15
C ARG A 104 13.54 -4.32 2.31
N LEU A 105 12.48 -3.53 2.46
CA LEU A 105 12.34 -2.62 3.60
C LEU A 105 12.14 -3.41 4.89
N ALA A 106 13.10 -3.30 5.81
CA ALA A 106 13.03 -3.96 7.11
C ALA A 106 11.89 -3.39 7.95
N GLY A 107 10.99 -4.26 8.42
CA GLY A 107 9.81 -3.88 9.19
C GLY A 107 8.73 -3.13 8.40
N GLY A 108 8.91 -2.97 7.08
CA GLY A 108 7.94 -2.37 6.18
C GLY A 108 7.63 -0.90 6.47
N ILE A 109 6.51 -0.41 5.94
CA ILE A 109 6.07 0.98 6.09
C ILE A 109 5.91 1.37 7.57
N ILE A 110 5.50 0.44 8.43
CA ILE A 110 5.34 0.70 9.87
C ILE A 110 6.67 1.10 10.51
N ALA A 111 7.75 0.36 10.22
CA ALA A 111 9.07 0.68 10.75
C ALA A 111 9.63 1.95 10.10
N TYR A 112 9.40 2.15 8.80
CA TYR A 112 9.81 3.36 8.09
C TYR A 112 9.22 4.62 8.72
N ASP A 113 7.89 4.67 8.89
CA ASP A 113 7.20 5.82 9.47
C ASP A 113 7.68 6.11 10.91
N ARG A 114 7.83 5.06 11.74
CA ARG A 114 8.35 5.23 13.09
C ARG A 114 9.78 5.76 13.09
N THR A 115 10.68 5.12 12.34
CA THR A 115 12.11 5.50 12.31
C THR A 115 12.28 6.91 11.79
N LEU A 116 11.56 7.31 10.72
CA LEU A 116 11.66 8.66 10.18
C LEU A 116 11.20 9.70 11.20
N ASN A 117 10.08 9.49 11.89
CA ASN A 117 9.61 10.40 12.93
C ASN A 117 10.54 10.49 14.15
N ASP A 118 11.19 9.38 14.52
CA ASP A 118 12.02 9.32 15.73
C ASP A 118 13.45 9.80 15.48
N GLU A 119 14.02 9.53 14.30
CA GLU A 119 15.45 9.72 14.02
C GLU A 119 15.74 10.81 12.97
N ALA A 120 14.77 11.17 12.12
CA ALA A 120 14.90 12.18 11.06
C ALA A 120 13.59 12.97 10.86
N PRO A 121 13.05 13.63 11.92
CA PRO A 121 11.73 14.28 11.87
C PRO A 121 11.68 15.50 10.91
N GLU A 122 12.80 16.02 10.48
CA GLU A 122 12.92 17.09 9.48
C GLU A 122 12.82 16.61 8.03
N GLU A 123 12.99 15.28 7.80
CA GLU A 123 12.90 14.71 6.46
C GLU A 123 11.44 14.56 6.02
N GLU A 124 11.16 14.95 4.79
CA GLU A 124 9.83 14.74 4.21
C GLU A 124 9.62 13.27 3.84
N PRO A 125 8.55 12.61 4.32
CA PRO A 125 8.29 11.22 3.99
C PRO A 125 8.15 10.98 2.47
N MET A 126 8.89 10.01 1.95
CA MET A 126 8.75 9.53 0.57
C MET A 126 7.50 8.66 0.36
N PHE A 127 6.88 8.21 1.46
CA PHE A 127 5.57 7.57 1.41
C PHE A 127 4.48 8.63 1.43
N LYS A 128 3.57 8.57 0.46
CA LYS A 128 2.45 9.50 0.34
C LYS A 128 1.15 8.80 0.72
N GLY A 129 0.31 9.50 1.50
CA GLY A 129 -1.01 9.04 1.89
C GLY A 129 -1.06 8.25 3.20
N THR A 130 -1.91 7.22 3.23
CA THR A 130 -2.24 6.42 4.41
C THR A 130 -1.69 5.00 4.28
N ASN A 131 -0.99 4.53 5.30
CA ASN A 131 -0.62 3.12 5.40
C ASN A 131 -1.81 2.33 5.97
N TYR A 132 -2.31 1.37 5.21
CA TYR A 132 -3.33 0.43 5.67
C TYR A 132 -2.72 -0.51 6.72
N VAL A 133 -3.38 -0.64 7.88
CA VAL A 133 -2.95 -1.54 8.96
C VAL A 133 -4.06 -2.53 9.31
N PHE A 134 -3.66 -3.75 9.67
CA PHE A 134 -4.58 -4.88 9.93
C PHE A 134 -5.00 -4.96 11.39
N ASP A 135 -5.21 -3.82 12.03
CA ASP A 135 -5.70 -3.74 13.41
C ASP A 135 -6.93 -2.82 13.50
N GLY A 136 -7.46 -2.60 14.70
CA GLY A 136 -8.66 -1.80 14.92
C GLY A 136 -8.59 -0.34 14.44
N ARG A 137 -7.40 0.15 14.07
CA ARG A 137 -7.22 1.51 13.52
C ARG A 137 -7.51 1.60 12.03
N VAL A 138 -7.47 0.46 11.31
CA VAL A 138 -7.69 0.30 9.86
C VAL A 138 -6.65 1.02 9.00
N GLY A 139 -6.22 2.24 9.37
CA GLY A 139 -5.21 3.02 8.67
C GLY A 139 -4.44 3.98 9.58
N ARG A 140 -3.18 4.25 9.21
CA ARG A 140 -2.35 5.30 9.79
C ARG A 140 -1.97 6.28 8.70
N GLN A 141 -2.45 7.51 8.81
CA GLN A 141 -2.07 8.60 7.91
C GLN A 141 -0.59 8.98 8.17
N ILE A 142 0.22 8.93 7.10
CA ILE A 142 1.64 9.31 7.14
C ILE A 142 1.81 10.73 6.61
N THR A 143 1.18 11.04 5.48
CA THR A 143 1.16 12.40 4.94
C THR A 143 -0.27 12.90 4.74
N LYS A 144 -0.44 14.20 4.47
CA LYS A 144 -1.76 14.81 4.25
C LYS A 144 -2.38 14.47 2.89
N ASP A 145 -1.65 13.75 2.05
CA ASP A 145 -2.12 13.35 0.72
C ASP A 145 -3.35 12.44 0.83
N ALA A 146 -4.38 12.76 0.08
CA ALA A 146 -5.60 11.98 -0.03
C ALA A 146 -5.61 11.25 -1.39
N LEU A 147 -4.94 10.09 -1.47
CA LEU A 147 -4.81 9.32 -2.71
C LEU A 147 -6.05 8.47 -2.99
N GLY A 148 -6.68 7.96 -1.93
CA GLY A 148 -7.86 7.10 -2.06
C GLY A 148 -9.09 7.85 -2.57
N LYS A 149 -9.96 7.13 -3.28
CA LYS A 149 -11.24 7.67 -3.78
C LYS A 149 -12.41 7.11 -2.99
N CYS A 150 -13.28 7.99 -2.54
CA CYS A 150 -14.53 7.61 -1.87
C CYS A 150 -15.34 6.67 -2.77
N ILE A 151 -15.63 5.47 -2.29
CA ILE A 151 -16.42 4.46 -3.02
C ILE A 151 -17.82 4.94 -3.40
N THR A 152 -18.33 5.95 -2.69
CA THR A 152 -19.70 6.47 -2.89
C THR A 152 -19.75 7.65 -3.86
N CYS A 153 -18.89 8.67 -3.68
CA CYS A 153 -18.96 9.91 -4.47
C CYS A 153 -17.73 10.16 -5.36
N GLY A 154 -16.69 9.33 -5.28
CA GLY A 154 -15.46 9.47 -6.07
C GLY A 154 -14.50 10.56 -5.60
N GLN A 155 -14.85 11.33 -4.57
CA GLN A 155 -14.00 12.38 -4.02
C GLN A 155 -12.75 11.79 -3.35
N ASN A 156 -11.60 12.44 -3.49
CA ASN A 156 -10.38 11.99 -2.82
C ASN A 156 -10.54 12.08 -1.30
N THR A 157 -10.08 11.05 -0.61
CA THR A 157 -10.09 10.99 0.86
C THR A 157 -9.05 10.01 1.36
N HIS A 158 -8.56 10.22 2.56
CA HIS A 158 -7.65 9.33 3.28
C HIS A 158 -8.37 8.40 4.27
N LEU A 159 -9.69 8.54 4.40
CA LEU A 159 -10.46 7.82 5.40
C LEU A 159 -10.75 6.39 4.98
N LEU A 160 -10.25 5.47 5.78
CA LEU A 160 -10.47 4.04 5.66
C LEU A 160 -11.46 3.56 6.71
N SER A 161 -12.37 2.69 6.33
CA SER A 161 -13.30 2.06 7.25
C SER A 161 -13.70 0.65 6.78
N ASN A 162 -14.35 -0.10 7.67
CA ASN A 162 -15.04 -1.32 7.31
C ASN A 162 -16.54 -1.06 7.26
N CYS A 163 -17.22 -1.69 6.32
CA CYS A 163 -18.68 -1.63 6.28
C CYS A 163 -19.27 -2.14 7.60
N LYS A 164 -20.16 -1.34 8.21
CA LYS A 164 -20.80 -1.70 9.49
C LYS A 164 -21.89 -2.77 9.35
N ASN A 165 -22.27 -3.14 8.12
CA ASN A 165 -23.15 -4.28 7.92
C ASN A 165 -22.40 -5.55 8.31
N ILE A 166 -22.90 -6.29 9.29
CA ILE A 166 -22.26 -7.46 9.91
C ILE A 166 -22.07 -8.65 8.95
N GLU A 167 -22.81 -8.69 7.85
CA GLU A 167 -22.67 -9.73 6.83
C GLU A 167 -21.73 -9.31 5.69
N CYS A 168 -21.45 -8.01 5.56
CA CYS A 168 -20.67 -7.47 4.47
C CYS A 168 -19.18 -7.30 4.83
N HIS A 169 -18.89 -6.61 5.92
CA HIS A 169 -17.54 -6.28 6.42
C HIS A 169 -16.56 -5.75 5.34
N ARG A 170 -17.06 -5.26 4.21
CA ARG A 170 -16.23 -4.77 3.12
C ARG A 170 -15.32 -3.65 3.61
N ARG A 171 -14.04 -3.78 3.32
CA ARG A 171 -13.07 -2.69 3.46
C ARG A 171 -13.35 -1.62 2.42
N MET A 172 -13.33 -0.35 2.83
CA MET A 172 -13.67 0.74 1.92
C MET A 172 -12.93 2.02 2.25
N VAL A 173 -12.75 2.83 1.23
CA VAL A 173 -12.39 4.24 1.32
C VAL A 173 -13.68 5.03 1.22
N GLN A 174 -14.03 5.82 2.23
CA GLN A 174 -15.28 6.58 2.21
C GLN A 174 -15.10 7.90 2.92
N CYS A 175 -15.40 9.03 2.25
CA CYS A 175 -15.28 10.34 2.86
C CYS A 175 -16.27 10.52 4.01
N GLU A 176 -15.98 11.44 4.91
CA GLU A 176 -16.75 11.66 6.13
C GLU A 176 -18.25 11.91 5.85
N THR A 177 -18.55 12.76 4.86
CA THR A 177 -19.92 13.07 4.45
C THR A 177 -20.67 11.82 3.98
N CYS A 178 -20.06 11.00 3.14
CA CYS A 178 -20.69 9.76 2.68
C CYS A 178 -20.77 8.73 3.79
N ASN A 179 -19.74 8.59 4.63
CA ASN A 179 -19.77 7.69 5.77
C ASN A 179 -20.93 8.01 6.72
N HIS A 180 -21.15 9.29 7.00
CA HIS A 180 -22.30 9.74 7.79
C HIS A 180 -23.63 9.44 7.08
N SER A 181 -23.78 9.80 5.80
CA SER A 181 -25.02 9.62 5.02
C SER A 181 -25.42 8.15 4.86
N TYR A 182 -24.43 7.26 4.76
CA TYR A 182 -24.63 5.81 4.66
C TYR A 182 -24.53 5.08 6.00
N ALA A 183 -24.45 5.82 7.11
CA ALA A 183 -24.33 5.28 8.47
C ALA A 183 -23.18 4.27 8.60
N GLY A 184 -22.03 4.53 7.95
CA GLY A 184 -20.86 3.66 7.96
C GLY A 184 -20.96 2.43 7.06
N ARG A 185 -21.91 2.37 6.14
CA ARG A 185 -22.14 1.24 5.23
C ARG A 185 -21.63 1.55 3.82
N CYS A 186 -21.24 0.50 3.07
CA CYS A 186 -20.59 0.67 1.76
C CYS A 186 -21.54 1.04 0.61
N SER A 187 -22.85 0.79 0.78
CA SER A 187 -23.88 1.04 -0.25
C SER A 187 -25.27 1.20 0.36
N VAL A 188 -26.21 1.65 -0.45
CA VAL A 188 -27.65 1.70 -0.11
C VAL A 188 -28.15 0.30 0.26
N VAL A 189 -27.80 -0.71 -0.53
CA VAL A 189 -28.19 -2.10 -0.29
C VAL A 189 -27.75 -2.55 1.09
N CYS A 190 -26.47 -2.33 1.45
CA CYS A 190 -25.98 -2.67 2.79
C CYS A 190 -26.65 -1.90 3.91
N LYS A 191 -27.15 -0.69 3.64
CA LYS A 191 -27.87 0.12 4.60
C LYS A 191 -29.31 -0.41 4.82
N GLU A 192 -29.95 -0.86 3.75
CA GLU A 192 -31.34 -1.33 3.78
C GLU A 192 -31.48 -2.77 4.28
N THR A 193 -30.51 -3.64 4.02
CA THR A 193 -30.53 -5.05 4.42
C THR A 193 -30.57 -5.23 5.96
N GLU A 194 -29.94 -4.33 6.73
CA GLU A 194 -29.95 -4.38 8.20
C GLU A 194 -31.33 -4.02 8.81
N ILE A 195 -32.15 -3.27 8.09
CA ILE A 195 -33.49 -2.88 8.54
C ILE A 195 -34.42 -4.10 8.60
N PHE A 196 -34.19 -5.09 7.73
CA PHE A 196 -35.02 -6.32 7.73
C PHE A 196 -34.68 -7.32 8.83
N VAL A 197 -33.49 -7.27 9.43
CA VAL A 197 -33.07 -8.18 10.51
C VAL A 197 -33.60 -7.72 11.86
N ASP A 198 -33.68 -6.41 12.11
CA ASP A 198 -34.18 -5.85 13.36
C ASP A 198 -35.71 -6.02 13.54
N ASP A 199 -36.48 -6.11 12.44
CA ASP A 199 -37.93 -6.24 12.48
C ASP A 199 -38.40 -7.69 12.83
N HIS A 200 -37.50 -8.69 12.66
CA HIS A 200 -37.77 -10.08 13.02
C HIS A 200 -37.39 -10.46 14.46
N SER A 201 -36.60 -9.62 15.16
CA SER A 201 -36.16 -9.88 16.54
C SER A 201 -37.10 -9.33 17.61
N GLN A 202 -38.17 -8.58 17.25
CA GLN A 202 -39.14 -8.02 18.21
C GLN A 202 -40.43 -8.83 18.30
N ASN A 203 -40.56 -9.97 17.60
CA ASN A 203 -41.75 -10.82 17.65
C ASN A 203 -41.44 -12.28 18.08
N SER A 204 -40.68 -12.46 19.16
CA SER A 204 -40.53 -13.78 19.81
C SER A 204 -40.62 -13.66 21.31
#